data_0328f78396b287daa8d1a6ed1a9792d8
#
_entry.id   0328f78396b287daa8d1a6ed1a9792d8
#
_cell.length_a   1.000
_cell.length_b   1.000
_cell.length_c   1.000
_cell.angle_alpha   90.00
_cell.angle_beta   90.00
_cell.angle_gamma   90.00
#
_symmetry.space_group_name_H-M   'P 1'
#
loop_
_entity.id
_entity.type
_entity.pdbx_description
1 polymer ?
#
loop_
_entity_poly.entity_id
_entity_poly.type
_entity_poly.pdbx_seq_one_letter_code
_entity_poly.pdbx_strand_id
1 'polypeptide(L)'
;MMNFIEFSQRCPLKVSSSLDSEPKLRWAFLLQRGEKMTEDEVNAITEQADFNCGGKLDYNKFCDLYMTTREQCCKTARERLELDSRLRQQQFGNQTEPSSEEITLPVSKPSPRVSRKTDHKLATTKGDSRTPSRPSSAQSCKASISTTINVAARSNRNTKLIEPDTMKEWHCAQSKGCFYLEEDGEIISHKYRLHVPQRSTVCITIKPLNIHQEEGISCHWLSVDTALYILKENETQENLQLVSFTEQQNEEMSGWKGELGSGVYWLLPFTTGCRLKKAKTQITGEAELVYRDEDGELALTPEFRAALLDIFETIDLDGNGLLSLEEYNFFELRTSGEMCDEEAWAVCKENFDMRKNELTRQGFMDLNLMEANDREGDPSDLWVTLLSLGYNKALEMTEACPFVIDIYAEKCKPRIKAMYLEAGSSQLNRAVCKSVVTKGEARVLDGCENIIIYTYSTGGRITSVIENKSENKVIIHVNNEQSKNCLSNRGLTVFAVEVAPKSMMVSQHVMPLNDQEEWLYNCVHSLVR
;
A
#
# COMPACT_ATOMS: atom_id res chain seq x y z
N MET A 1 19.76 -7.24 -13.75
CA MET A 1 19.92 -6.86 -15.15
C MET A 1 18.81 -7.57 -15.90
N MET A 2 17.73 -6.93 -16.21
CA MET A 2 16.62 -7.57 -16.93
C MET A 2 17.10 -7.93 -18.35
N ASN A 3 16.99 -9.18 -18.72
CA ASN A 3 17.37 -9.66 -20.04
C ASN A 3 16.35 -9.14 -21.08
N PHE A 4 16.71 -8.93 -22.33
CA PHE A 4 15.78 -8.49 -23.39
C PHE A 4 14.61 -9.46 -23.58
N ILE A 5 14.82 -10.74 -23.31
CA ILE A 5 13.77 -11.76 -23.30
C ILE A 5 12.75 -11.47 -22.19
N GLU A 6 13.18 -11.11 -20.99
CA GLU A 6 12.27 -10.65 -19.90
C GLU A 6 11.55 -9.35 -20.26
N PHE A 7 12.23 -8.43 -20.96
CA PHE A 7 11.62 -7.19 -21.45
C PHE A 7 10.55 -7.49 -22.51
N SER A 8 10.82 -8.42 -23.44
CA SER A 8 9.85 -8.80 -24.48
C SER A 8 8.67 -9.58 -23.95
N GLN A 9 8.83 -10.35 -22.85
CA GLN A 9 7.78 -11.10 -22.18
C GLN A 9 6.89 -10.23 -21.29
N ARG A 10 7.42 -9.13 -20.73
CA ARG A 10 6.67 -8.20 -19.86
C ARG A 10 6.08 -7.00 -20.60
N CYS A 11 6.37 -6.83 -21.89
CA CYS A 11 5.79 -5.78 -22.72
C CYS A 11 4.56 -6.36 -23.46
N PRO A 12 3.34 -5.77 -23.35
CA PRO A 12 2.15 -6.27 -24.03
C PRO A 12 2.21 -6.14 -25.57
N LEU A 13 3.34 -5.74 -26.09
CA LEU A 13 3.66 -5.75 -27.50
C LEU A 13 4.41 -7.04 -27.80
N LYS A 14 3.84 -7.95 -28.59
CA LYS A 14 4.58 -9.02 -29.25
C LYS A 14 5.72 -8.35 -30.02
N VAL A 15 6.87 -8.22 -29.38
CA VAL A 15 8.08 -7.71 -29.99
C VAL A 15 8.60 -8.84 -30.88
N SER A 16 8.14 -8.86 -32.14
CA SER A 16 8.91 -9.55 -33.17
C SER A 16 10.35 -9.04 -33.09
N SER A 17 11.32 -9.86 -33.39
CA SER A 17 12.78 -9.66 -33.26
C SER A 17 13.37 -8.34 -33.85
N SER A 18 12.55 -7.34 -34.12
CA SER A 18 12.90 -5.98 -34.56
C SER A 18 11.86 -4.98 -34.06
N LEU A 19 12.30 -3.93 -33.37
CA LEU A 19 11.50 -2.73 -33.06
C LEU A 19 11.23 -2.01 -34.41
N ASP A 20 10.03 -2.20 -34.95
CA ASP A 20 9.71 -1.86 -36.33
C ASP A 20 9.25 -0.41 -36.56
N SER A 21 9.18 0.44 -35.52
CA SER A 21 8.80 1.85 -35.69
C SER A 21 9.06 2.72 -34.47
N GLU A 22 9.30 4.00 -34.68
CA GLU A 22 9.42 5.03 -33.64
C GLU A 22 8.26 5.01 -32.59
N PRO A 23 6.96 4.88 -32.95
CA PRO A 23 5.88 4.79 -31.99
C PRO A 23 6.00 3.61 -31.02
N LYS A 24 6.50 2.45 -31.48
CA LYS A 24 6.68 1.27 -30.62
C LYS A 24 7.83 1.48 -29.61
N LEU A 25 8.90 2.15 -30.02
CA LEU A 25 10.01 2.51 -29.15
C LEU A 25 9.56 3.49 -28.05
N ARG A 26 8.79 4.53 -28.43
CA ARG A 26 8.20 5.47 -27.46
C ARG A 26 7.31 4.76 -26.44
N TRP A 27 6.46 3.83 -26.88
CA TRP A 27 5.64 3.03 -25.99
C TRP A 27 6.46 2.15 -25.06
N ALA A 28 7.53 1.52 -25.54
CA ALA A 28 8.40 0.69 -24.73
C ALA A 28 9.06 1.49 -23.57
N PHE A 29 9.47 2.73 -23.81
CA PHE A 29 10.03 3.60 -22.77
C PHE A 29 8.98 4.15 -21.80
N LEU A 30 7.77 4.47 -22.28
CA LEU A 30 6.68 4.98 -21.44
C LEU A 30 6.08 3.93 -20.49
N LEU A 31 6.17 2.63 -20.86
CA LEU A 31 5.63 1.51 -20.07
C LEU A 31 6.64 0.91 -19.08
N GLN A 32 7.88 1.40 -19.08
CA GLN A 32 8.91 0.88 -18.19
C GLN A 32 8.51 1.08 -16.72
N ARG A 33 8.42 -0.02 -15.95
CA ARG A 33 8.27 0.02 -14.49
C ARG A 33 9.56 0.55 -13.88
N GLY A 34 9.49 1.72 -13.29
CA GLY A 34 10.59 2.50 -12.75
C GLY A 34 10.20 3.97 -12.81
N GLU A 35 11.09 4.88 -12.57
CA GLU A 35 10.80 6.31 -12.73
C GLU A 35 10.20 6.57 -14.11
N LYS A 36 8.94 7.03 -14.13
CA LYS A 36 8.23 7.37 -15.37
C LYS A 36 9.01 8.47 -16.07
N MET A 37 9.56 8.16 -17.25
CA MET A 37 10.21 9.16 -18.08
C MET A 37 9.17 10.18 -18.55
N THR A 38 9.54 11.44 -18.53
CA THR A 38 8.72 12.51 -19.10
C THR A 38 8.65 12.39 -20.62
N GLU A 39 7.63 12.96 -21.22
CA GLU A 39 7.46 12.95 -22.67
C GLU A 39 8.65 13.62 -23.40
N ASP A 40 9.25 14.64 -22.79
CA ASP A 40 10.44 15.34 -23.30
C ASP A 40 11.70 14.43 -23.26
N GLU A 41 11.85 13.62 -22.20
CA GLU A 41 12.96 12.65 -22.10
C GLU A 41 12.82 11.53 -23.14
N VAL A 42 11.60 11.04 -23.37
CA VAL A 42 11.31 10.04 -24.41
C VAL A 42 11.56 10.61 -25.80
N ASN A 43 11.17 11.87 -26.05
CA ASN A 43 11.45 12.57 -27.31
C ASN A 43 12.95 12.72 -27.55
N ALA A 44 13.72 13.15 -26.55
CA ALA A 44 15.17 13.30 -26.65
C ALA A 44 15.87 11.97 -26.95
N ILE A 45 15.37 10.85 -26.42
CA ILE A 45 15.92 9.52 -26.74
C ILE A 45 15.55 9.09 -28.14
N THR A 46 14.32 9.32 -28.59
CA THR A 46 13.87 8.96 -29.95
C THR A 46 14.56 9.79 -31.01
N GLU A 47 14.87 11.06 -30.76
CA GLU A 47 15.66 11.91 -31.64
C GLU A 47 17.13 11.46 -31.77
N GLN A 48 17.69 10.86 -30.71
CA GLN A 48 19.05 10.30 -30.74
C GLN A 48 19.10 8.87 -31.34
N ALA A 49 17.95 8.23 -31.50
CA ALA A 49 17.87 6.91 -32.10
C ALA A 49 18.08 6.98 -33.62
N ASP A 50 19.24 6.50 -34.08
CA ASP A 50 19.55 6.39 -35.50
C ASP A 50 18.87 5.15 -36.10
N PHE A 51 17.71 5.35 -36.74
CA PHE A 51 16.98 4.31 -37.42
C PHE A 51 17.60 4.04 -38.78
N ASN A 52 17.79 2.77 -39.13
CA ASN A 52 18.23 2.41 -40.48
C ASN A 52 17.19 2.81 -41.54
N CYS A 53 17.56 2.78 -42.85
CA CYS A 53 16.69 3.18 -43.97
C CYS A 53 15.33 2.44 -44.03
N GLY A 54 15.11 1.41 -43.20
CA GLY A 54 13.85 0.68 -43.06
C GLY A 54 13.07 1.02 -41.79
N GLY A 55 13.47 2.04 -41.05
CA GLY A 55 12.82 2.43 -39.78
C GLY A 55 13.04 1.44 -38.65
N LYS A 56 14.10 0.66 -38.69
CA LYS A 56 14.42 -0.37 -37.68
C LYS A 56 15.67 0.04 -36.89
N LEU A 57 15.59 -0.08 -35.56
CA LEU A 57 16.72 0.12 -34.67
C LEU A 57 17.43 -1.21 -34.41
N ASP A 58 18.78 -1.21 -34.59
CA ASP A 58 19.58 -2.39 -34.26
C ASP A 58 19.61 -2.65 -32.77
N TYR A 59 19.57 -3.94 -32.37
CA TYR A 59 19.53 -4.36 -30.96
C TYR A 59 20.72 -3.82 -30.16
N ASN A 60 21.94 -3.87 -30.71
CA ASN A 60 23.12 -3.40 -29.98
C ASN A 60 23.05 -1.88 -29.78
N LYS A 61 22.64 -1.14 -30.82
CA LYS A 61 22.42 0.32 -30.74
C LYS A 61 21.31 0.66 -29.70
N PHE A 62 20.25 -0.16 -29.62
CA PHE A 62 19.22 0.00 -28.60
C PHE A 62 19.79 -0.22 -27.19
N CYS A 63 20.57 -1.26 -26.98
CA CYS A 63 21.21 -1.54 -25.69
C CYS A 63 22.16 -0.41 -25.28
N ASP A 64 22.98 0.09 -26.20
CA ASP A 64 23.91 1.19 -25.96
C ASP A 64 23.17 2.49 -25.63
N LEU A 65 22.10 2.80 -26.35
CA LEU A 65 21.24 3.97 -26.11
C LEU A 65 20.57 3.86 -24.72
N TYR A 66 20.03 2.69 -24.40
CA TYR A 66 19.40 2.43 -23.10
C TYR A 66 20.39 2.57 -21.93
N MET A 67 21.58 1.97 -22.04
CA MET A 67 22.60 2.04 -20.99
C MET A 67 23.11 3.48 -20.81
N THR A 68 23.36 4.21 -21.88
CA THR A 68 23.80 5.61 -21.84
C THR A 68 22.74 6.51 -21.20
N THR A 69 21.47 6.33 -21.56
CA THR A 69 20.35 7.09 -21.00
C THR A 69 20.17 6.80 -19.52
N ARG A 70 20.25 5.53 -19.11
CA ARG A 70 20.18 5.11 -17.70
C ARG A 70 21.31 5.74 -16.87
N GLU A 71 22.56 5.74 -17.38
CA GLU A 71 23.67 6.40 -16.70
C GLU A 71 23.45 7.91 -16.56
N GLN A 72 22.91 8.55 -17.60
CA GLN A 72 22.61 9.97 -17.60
C GLN A 72 21.50 10.33 -16.60
N CYS A 73 20.42 9.54 -16.53
CA CYS A 73 19.36 9.67 -15.53
C CYS A 73 19.87 9.48 -14.11
N CYS A 74 20.68 8.45 -13.86
CA CYS A 74 21.30 8.21 -12.56
C CYS A 74 22.24 9.35 -12.13
N LYS A 75 22.98 9.92 -13.09
CA LYS A 75 23.86 11.07 -12.85
C LYS A 75 23.05 12.32 -12.49
N THR A 76 22.00 12.62 -13.25
CA THR A 76 21.11 13.76 -12.99
C THR A 76 20.38 13.64 -11.66
N ALA A 77 19.90 12.44 -11.32
CA ALA A 77 19.27 12.18 -10.02
C ALA A 77 20.25 12.38 -8.86
N ARG A 78 21.51 11.92 -9.02
CA ARG A 78 22.58 12.14 -8.03
C ARG A 78 22.92 13.61 -7.87
N GLU A 79 23.04 14.35 -8.95
CA GLU A 79 23.31 15.80 -8.94
C GLU A 79 22.17 16.59 -8.27
N ARG A 80 20.91 16.20 -8.51
CA ARG A 80 19.73 16.78 -7.81
C ARG A 80 19.77 16.50 -6.32
N LEU A 81 20.09 15.27 -5.89
CA LEU A 81 20.24 14.90 -4.49
C LEU A 81 21.37 15.65 -3.79
N GLU A 82 22.51 15.84 -4.48
CA GLU A 82 23.62 16.63 -3.95
C GLU A 82 23.27 18.12 -3.83
N LEU A 83 22.56 18.67 -4.82
CA LEU A 83 22.11 20.05 -4.79
C LEU A 83 21.13 20.28 -3.63
N ASP A 84 20.20 19.36 -3.43
CA ASP A 84 19.21 19.40 -2.34
C ASP A 84 19.90 19.27 -0.97
N SER A 85 20.93 18.41 -0.89
CA SER A 85 21.76 18.27 0.31
C SER A 85 22.55 19.55 0.62
N ARG A 86 23.14 20.19 -0.39
CA ARG A 86 23.86 21.47 -0.25
C ARG A 86 22.91 22.62 0.16
N LEU A 87 21.70 22.67 -0.44
CA LEU A 87 20.70 23.67 -0.08
C LEU A 87 20.22 23.46 1.38
N ARG A 88 20.07 22.23 1.83
CA ARG A 88 19.76 21.93 3.23
C ARG A 88 20.89 22.35 4.16
N GLN A 89 22.16 22.05 3.82
CA GLN A 89 23.32 22.48 4.62
C GLN A 89 23.44 24.01 4.70
N GLN A 90 23.16 24.74 3.62
CA GLN A 90 23.15 26.21 3.63
C GLN A 90 22.01 26.80 4.45
N GLN A 91 20.85 26.13 4.52
CA GLN A 91 19.72 26.56 5.38
C GLN A 91 19.99 26.31 6.87
N PHE A 92 20.77 25.29 7.23
CA PHE A 92 21.14 24.97 8.61
C PHE A 92 22.51 25.53 9.04
N GLY A 93 23.34 26.02 8.09
CA GLY A 93 24.70 26.52 8.33
C GLY A 93 24.81 27.96 8.86
N ASN A 94 23.69 28.68 9.09
CA ASN A 94 23.69 30.05 9.60
C ASN A 94 23.36 30.15 11.09
N GLN A 95 23.60 29.11 11.89
CA GLN A 95 23.55 29.20 13.34
C GLN A 95 24.80 28.59 13.95
N THR A 96 25.70 29.49 14.40
CA THR A 96 26.74 29.35 15.44
C THR A 96 27.89 28.39 15.19
N GLU A 97 29.05 28.98 14.88
CA GLU A 97 30.32 28.44 15.35
C GLU A 97 30.45 28.70 16.87
N PRO A 98 30.96 27.72 17.63
CA PRO A 98 31.85 28.04 18.74
C PRO A 98 33.26 27.48 18.50
N SER A 99 34.21 28.35 18.77
CA SER A 99 35.65 28.16 18.81
C SER A 99 36.08 26.88 19.49
N SER A 100 37.07 26.25 18.85
CA SER A 100 37.92 25.21 19.41
C SER A 100 38.72 25.66 20.60
N GLU A 101 38.59 25.00 21.77
CA GLU A 101 39.66 24.83 22.76
C GLU A 101 39.57 23.41 23.35
N GLU A 102 40.71 22.74 23.21
CA GLU A 102 41.08 21.46 23.81
C GLU A 102 41.13 21.59 25.34
N ILE A 103 40.48 20.71 26.12
CA ILE A 103 40.95 20.35 27.46
C ILE A 103 40.51 18.91 27.81
N THR A 104 41.48 18.18 28.25
CA THR A 104 41.59 16.85 28.81
C THR A 104 40.69 16.54 30.01
N LEU A 105 40.26 15.26 30.09
CA LEU A 105 39.62 14.61 31.25
C LEU A 105 40.51 14.59 32.52
N PRO A 106 39.92 14.56 33.73
CA PRO A 106 39.85 13.32 34.47
C PRO A 106 38.61 13.04 35.33
N VAL A 107 38.52 11.77 35.66
CA VAL A 107 37.60 10.95 36.45
C VAL A 107 37.33 11.46 37.87
N SER A 108 36.06 11.35 38.39
CA SER A 108 35.62 10.62 39.59
C SER A 108 34.40 11.18 40.33
N LYS A 109 33.59 10.28 40.82
CA LYS A 109 32.31 10.28 41.59
C LYS A 109 32.43 10.92 43.00
N PRO A 110 31.41 10.88 43.89
CA PRO A 110 29.91 10.94 43.77
C PRO A 110 29.23 11.90 44.79
N SER A 111 27.89 11.91 44.74
CA SER A 111 26.85 12.61 45.53
C SER A 111 27.07 12.79 47.07
N PRO A 112 26.27 13.56 47.87
CA PRO A 112 24.81 13.42 47.97
C PRO A 112 23.93 14.67 48.35
N ARG A 113 22.62 14.53 48.13
CA ARG A 113 21.42 15.01 48.89
C ARG A 113 21.54 16.24 49.82
N VAL A 114 20.52 17.15 49.73
CA VAL A 114 19.52 17.46 50.76
C VAL A 114 18.66 18.69 50.41
N SER A 115 17.38 18.46 50.34
CA SER A 115 16.12 19.11 50.58
C SER A 115 15.99 20.55 51.15
N ARG A 116 14.88 21.10 50.78
CA ARG A 116 13.83 21.88 51.52
C ARG A 116 13.74 23.38 51.32
N LYS A 117 12.55 23.70 50.72
CA LYS A 117 11.42 24.51 51.27
C LYS A 117 11.56 26.03 51.38
N THR A 118 10.61 26.67 50.79
CA THR A 118 9.47 27.47 51.23
C THR A 118 9.56 29.00 50.98
N ASP A 119 8.51 29.41 50.26
CA ASP A 119 7.55 30.47 50.57
C ASP A 119 7.89 31.98 50.45
N HIS A 120 6.94 32.59 49.78
CA HIS A 120 6.23 33.87 50.06
C HIS A 120 6.62 35.18 49.38
N LYS A 121 5.64 35.59 48.59
CA LYS A 121 4.85 36.83 48.61
C LYS A 121 5.44 38.19 48.18
N LEU A 122 4.74 38.68 47.19
CA LEU A 122 4.02 39.98 47.10
C LEU A 122 4.78 41.32 47.00
N ALA A 123 4.31 42.06 46.02
CA ALA A 123 3.89 43.43 46.01
C ALA A 123 4.71 44.43 45.18
N THR A 124 4.02 44.84 44.11
CA THR A 124 3.77 46.23 43.62
C THR A 124 4.86 47.29 43.79
N THR A 125 5.25 47.96 42.73
CA THR A 125 4.78 49.34 42.39
C THR A 125 5.41 49.91 41.13
N LYS A 126 4.68 50.80 40.53
CA LYS A 126 4.80 51.61 39.33
C LYS A 126 6.12 52.37 39.11
N GLY A 127 6.44 52.59 37.84
CA GLY A 127 7.37 53.62 37.42
C GLY A 127 7.50 53.72 35.91
N ASP A 128 6.85 54.69 35.31
CA ASP A 128 6.96 55.15 33.92
C ASP A 128 8.37 55.58 33.55
N SER A 129 8.87 55.19 32.38
CA SER A 129 9.67 56.05 31.53
C SER A 129 9.76 55.55 30.10
N ARG A 130 9.31 56.36 29.18
CA ARG A 130 9.33 56.18 27.72
C ARG A 130 10.74 56.34 27.18
N THR A 131 11.13 55.47 26.27
CA THR A 131 12.02 55.78 25.14
C THR A 131 11.80 54.79 23.97
N PRO A 132 12.06 55.18 22.71
CA PRO A 132 11.38 54.61 21.54
C PRO A 132 11.97 53.34 21.05
N SER A 133 11.12 52.36 20.78
CA SER A 133 11.41 51.08 20.22
C SER A 133 11.76 51.18 18.73
N ARG A 134 12.91 50.60 18.41
CA ARG A 134 13.35 50.20 17.08
C ARG A 134 12.35 49.18 16.48
N PRO A 135 12.03 49.19 15.19
CA PRO A 135 11.10 48.20 14.62
C PRO A 135 11.71 46.82 14.67
N SER A 136 11.05 45.94 15.39
CA SER A 136 11.34 44.50 15.39
C SER A 136 11.03 43.96 14.01
N SER A 137 12.01 43.27 13.44
CA SER A 137 11.86 42.41 12.27
C SER A 137 10.63 41.52 12.42
N ALA A 138 9.73 41.59 11.45
CA ALA A 138 8.56 40.72 11.37
C ALA A 138 9.02 39.28 11.40
N GLN A 139 8.80 38.59 12.52
CA GLN A 139 8.82 37.13 12.55
C GLN A 139 7.72 36.67 11.62
N SER A 140 8.12 36.06 10.49
CA SER A 140 7.23 35.34 9.60
C SER A 140 6.60 34.20 10.40
N CYS A 141 5.38 34.41 10.88
CA CYS A 141 4.59 33.34 11.48
C CYS A 141 4.40 32.26 10.41
N LYS A 142 5.09 31.12 10.55
CA LYS A 142 4.85 29.95 9.70
C LYS A 142 3.41 29.50 9.98
N ALA A 143 2.57 29.47 8.94
CA ALA A 143 1.23 28.92 9.05
C ALA A 143 1.34 27.43 9.45
N SER A 144 0.87 27.08 10.65
CA SER A 144 0.96 25.72 11.16
C SER A 144 -0.21 25.39 12.08
N ILE A 145 -0.57 24.11 12.14
CA ILE A 145 -1.57 23.60 13.06
C ILE A 145 -1.09 22.27 13.68
N SER A 146 -1.33 22.10 14.97
CA SER A 146 -1.03 20.86 15.70
C SER A 146 -2.31 20.09 16.01
N THR A 147 -2.31 18.81 15.76
CA THR A 147 -3.39 17.89 16.12
C THR A 147 -2.85 16.84 17.09
N THR A 148 -3.45 16.75 18.28
CA THR A 148 -3.06 15.80 19.32
C THR A 148 -4.25 14.92 19.68
N ILE A 149 -4.09 13.60 19.56
CA ILE A 149 -5.11 12.60 19.89
C ILE A 149 -4.45 11.53 20.76
N ASN A 150 -4.97 11.37 22.00
CA ASN A 150 -4.61 10.26 22.87
C ASN A 150 -5.58 9.10 22.62
N VAL A 151 -5.06 7.94 22.31
CA VAL A 151 -5.87 6.74 22.10
C VAL A 151 -5.51 5.73 23.19
N ALA A 152 -6.50 5.35 23.97
CA ALA A 152 -6.33 4.34 25.01
C ALA A 152 -5.94 2.98 24.41
N ALA A 153 -5.17 2.21 25.17
CA ALA A 153 -4.91 0.81 24.86
C ALA A 153 -6.21 0.07 24.52
N ARG A 154 -6.13 -0.86 23.62
CA ARG A 154 -7.24 -1.68 23.15
C ARG A 154 -7.67 -2.63 24.28
N SER A 155 -8.35 -2.13 25.29
CA SER A 155 -9.07 -2.98 26.21
C SER A 155 -10.31 -3.53 25.49
N ASN A 156 -10.67 -4.80 25.73
CA ASN A 156 -11.88 -5.48 25.25
C ASN A 156 -13.09 -4.54 25.23
N ARG A 157 -13.21 -3.74 24.18
CA ARG A 157 -14.43 -2.99 23.92
C ARG A 157 -15.42 -4.03 23.44
N ASN A 158 -16.40 -4.36 24.28
CA ASN A 158 -17.62 -5.04 23.87
C ASN A 158 -18.37 -4.14 22.87
N THR A 159 -17.84 -3.99 21.67
CA THR A 159 -18.63 -3.55 20.52
C THR A 159 -19.63 -4.68 20.29
N LYS A 160 -20.92 -4.36 20.20
CA LYS A 160 -21.93 -5.33 19.77
C LYS A 160 -21.48 -5.85 18.42
N LEU A 161 -20.84 -7.01 18.43
CA LEU A 161 -20.59 -7.79 17.23
C LEU A 161 -21.92 -7.88 16.48
N ILE A 162 -21.87 -7.69 15.17
CA ILE A 162 -22.96 -8.12 14.30
C ILE A 162 -22.94 -9.64 14.45
N GLU A 163 -23.78 -10.15 15.37
CA GLU A 163 -23.76 -11.56 15.75
C GLU A 163 -24.16 -12.40 14.54
N PRO A 164 -23.28 -13.27 14.02
CA PRO A 164 -23.64 -14.20 12.94
C PRO A 164 -24.86 -15.07 13.29
N ASP A 165 -25.09 -15.33 14.59
CA ASP A 165 -26.19 -16.18 15.06
C ASP A 165 -27.57 -15.60 14.85
N THR A 166 -27.72 -14.28 14.78
CA THR A 166 -29.01 -13.63 14.47
C THR A 166 -29.27 -13.59 12.97
N MET A 167 -28.28 -13.94 12.13
CA MET A 167 -28.36 -13.89 10.67
C MET A 167 -28.45 -15.27 10.01
N LYS A 168 -28.71 -16.34 10.77
CA LYS A 168 -28.81 -17.72 10.25
C LYS A 168 -29.87 -17.91 9.17
N GLU A 169 -30.89 -17.06 9.14
CA GLU A 169 -31.97 -17.09 8.15
C GLU A 169 -31.70 -16.16 6.93
N TRP A 170 -30.59 -15.43 6.97
CA TRP A 170 -30.23 -14.50 5.89
C TRP A 170 -29.52 -15.22 4.75
N HIS A 171 -29.69 -14.70 3.55
CA HIS A 171 -28.94 -15.17 2.39
C HIS A 171 -27.50 -14.71 2.49
N CYS A 172 -26.59 -15.65 2.35
CA CYS A 172 -25.14 -15.39 2.39
C CYS A 172 -24.52 -15.43 0.98
N ALA A 173 -23.59 -14.54 0.74
CA ALA A 173 -22.62 -14.61 -0.35
C ALA A 173 -21.24 -14.26 0.21
N GLN A 174 -20.20 -14.95 -0.28
CA GLN A 174 -18.82 -14.82 0.18
C GLN A 174 -17.90 -14.68 -1.00
N SER A 175 -16.80 -13.97 -0.83
CA SER A 175 -15.68 -13.96 -1.76
C SER A 175 -14.39 -13.71 -1.00
N LYS A 176 -13.30 -14.30 -1.46
CA LYS A 176 -11.96 -14.07 -0.94
C LYS A 176 -11.21 -13.06 -1.80
N GLY A 177 -10.05 -12.64 -1.37
CA GLY A 177 -9.12 -11.80 -2.10
C GLY A 177 -7.83 -11.60 -1.34
N CYS A 178 -6.95 -10.77 -1.88
CA CYS A 178 -5.68 -10.46 -1.25
C CYS A 178 -5.30 -9.00 -1.45
N PHE A 179 -4.63 -8.44 -0.46
CA PHE A 179 -3.85 -7.21 -0.58
C PHE A 179 -2.41 -7.58 -0.89
N TYR A 180 -1.81 -6.96 -1.89
CA TYR A 180 -0.41 -7.11 -2.25
C TYR A 180 0.30 -5.77 -2.14
N LEU A 181 1.45 -5.74 -1.47
CA LEU A 181 2.29 -4.55 -1.35
C LEU A 181 3.29 -4.53 -2.51
N GLU A 182 3.27 -3.47 -3.29
CA GLU A 182 4.22 -3.23 -4.37
C GLU A 182 5.53 -2.61 -3.85
N GLU A 183 6.58 -2.66 -4.67
CA GLU A 183 7.89 -2.09 -4.34
C GLU A 183 7.86 -0.58 -4.09
N ASP A 184 6.98 0.14 -4.78
CA ASP A 184 6.73 1.58 -4.60
C ASP A 184 5.86 1.92 -3.38
N GLY A 185 5.35 0.89 -2.68
CA GLY A 185 4.48 1.01 -1.52
C GLY A 185 2.99 1.17 -1.85
N GLU A 186 2.60 1.06 -3.11
CA GLU A 186 1.19 0.96 -3.49
C GLU A 186 0.60 -0.40 -3.08
N ILE A 187 -0.70 -0.42 -2.84
CA ILE A 187 -1.44 -1.64 -2.50
C ILE A 187 -2.31 -2.03 -3.69
N ILE A 188 -2.06 -3.24 -4.21
CA ILE A 188 -2.93 -3.87 -5.21
C ILE A 188 -3.95 -4.74 -4.48
N SER A 189 -5.20 -4.70 -4.92
CA SER A 189 -6.26 -5.57 -4.42
C SER A 189 -7.35 -5.77 -5.45
N HIS A 190 -8.16 -6.81 -5.22
CA HIS A 190 -9.34 -7.08 -6.03
C HIS A 190 -10.39 -6.00 -5.82
N LYS A 191 -11.14 -5.69 -6.88
CA LYS A 191 -12.39 -4.94 -6.83
C LYS A 191 -13.55 -5.88 -7.05
N TYR A 192 -14.63 -5.70 -6.31
CA TYR A 192 -15.79 -6.57 -6.38
C TYR A 192 -17.01 -5.82 -6.86
N ARG A 193 -17.82 -6.51 -7.65
CA ARG A 193 -19.15 -6.09 -8.04
C ARG A 193 -20.18 -6.86 -7.22
N LEU A 194 -20.99 -6.13 -6.45
CA LEU A 194 -22.09 -6.67 -5.66
C LEU A 194 -23.42 -6.31 -6.34
N HIS A 195 -24.20 -7.32 -6.67
CA HIS A 195 -25.56 -7.15 -7.18
C HIS A 195 -26.58 -7.46 -6.06
N VAL A 196 -27.40 -6.47 -5.73
CA VAL A 196 -28.51 -6.56 -4.78
C VAL A 196 -29.82 -6.55 -5.57
N PRO A 197 -30.54 -7.69 -5.72
CA PRO A 197 -31.71 -7.78 -6.60
C PRO A 197 -32.90 -6.93 -6.15
N GLN A 198 -33.08 -6.76 -4.84
CA GLN A 198 -34.16 -5.95 -4.27
C GLN A 198 -33.68 -5.27 -2.98
N ARG A 199 -34.36 -4.21 -2.57
CA ARG A 199 -34.04 -3.48 -1.32
C ARG A 199 -34.05 -4.45 -0.13
N SER A 200 -32.94 -4.46 0.60
CA SER A 200 -32.73 -5.36 1.73
C SER A 200 -31.88 -4.70 2.79
N THR A 201 -32.05 -5.12 4.04
CA THR A 201 -31.04 -4.93 5.07
C THR A 201 -29.88 -5.85 4.73
N VAL A 202 -28.66 -5.29 4.69
CA VAL A 202 -27.43 -6.01 4.34
C VAL A 202 -26.40 -5.80 5.44
N CYS A 203 -25.71 -6.87 5.78
CA CYS A 203 -24.52 -6.83 6.62
C CYS A 203 -23.32 -7.26 5.76
N ILE A 204 -22.27 -6.46 5.76
CA ILE A 204 -21.03 -6.72 5.01
C ILE A 204 -19.89 -6.68 5.99
N THR A 205 -19.06 -7.72 5.98
CA THR A 205 -17.85 -7.79 6.79
C THR A 205 -16.64 -8.09 5.93
N ILE A 206 -15.47 -7.66 6.39
CA ILE A 206 -14.16 -8.00 5.84
C ILE A 206 -13.21 -8.32 6.99
N LYS A 207 -12.43 -9.37 6.86
CA LYS A 207 -11.42 -9.80 7.83
C LYS A 207 -10.25 -10.46 7.12
N PRO A 208 -9.04 -10.44 7.70
CA PRO A 208 -7.92 -11.26 7.22
C PRO A 208 -8.34 -12.74 7.22
N LEU A 209 -7.88 -13.47 6.20
CA LEU A 209 -8.15 -14.89 6.08
C LEU A 209 -7.15 -15.67 6.94
N ASN A 210 -7.64 -16.49 7.89
CA ASN A 210 -6.82 -17.43 8.62
C ASN A 210 -6.81 -18.77 7.86
N ILE A 211 -5.73 -19.05 7.16
CA ILE A 211 -5.57 -20.29 6.36
C ILE A 211 -5.17 -21.45 7.27
N HIS A 212 -4.33 -21.18 8.28
CA HIS A 212 -3.87 -22.18 9.23
C HIS A 212 -4.87 -22.30 10.40
N GLN A 213 -5.75 -23.30 10.33
CA GLN A 213 -6.72 -23.58 11.39
C GLN A 213 -6.13 -24.38 12.59
N GLU A 214 -4.87 -24.80 12.49
CA GLU A 214 -4.22 -25.56 13.57
C GLU A 214 -3.79 -24.64 14.72
N GLU A 215 -4.04 -25.10 15.96
CA GLU A 215 -3.68 -24.36 17.18
C GLU A 215 -2.16 -24.14 17.25
N GLY A 216 -1.74 -22.88 17.26
CA GLY A 216 -0.35 -22.49 17.50
C GLY A 216 0.40 -21.86 16.34
N ILE A 217 -0.11 -21.89 15.12
CA ILE A 217 0.49 -21.20 13.98
C ILE A 217 -0.23 -19.86 13.76
N SER A 218 0.45 -18.76 14.07
CA SER A 218 -0.07 -17.41 13.85
C SER A 218 0.37 -16.89 12.48
N CYS A 219 -0.60 -16.61 11.62
CA CYS A 219 -0.33 -15.94 10.35
C CYS A 219 0.02 -14.46 10.60
N HIS A 220 1.13 -14.00 10.04
CA HIS A 220 1.59 -12.61 10.19
C HIS A 220 0.57 -11.56 9.73
N TRP A 221 -0.22 -11.87 8.72
CA TRP A 221 -1.24 -10.98 8.15
C TRP A 221 -2.49 -10.80 9.01
N LEU A 222 -2.73 -11.61 10.05
CA LEU A 222 -3.90 -11.46 10.92
C LEU A 222 -3.95 -10.11 11.66
N SER A 223 -2.80 -9.45 11.80
CA SER A 223 -2.71 -8.13 12.41
C SER A 223 -2.96 -6.98 11.42
N VAL A 224 -3.12 -7.26 10.11
CA VAL A 224 -3.32 -6.25 9.07
C VAL A 224 -4.71 -5.64 9.20
N ASP A 225 -4.78 -4.31 9.19
CA ASP A 225 -6.04 -3.60 9.20
C ASP A 225 -6.76 -3.76 7.87
N THR A 226 -8.04 -4.11 7.94
CA THR A 226 -8.89 -4.25 6.76
C THR A 226 -10.11 -3.33 6.86
N ALA A 227 -10.51 -2.76 5.74
CA ALA A 227 -11.76 -2.04 5.59
C ALA A 227 -12.33 -2.25 4.18
N LEU A 228 -13.60 -1.92 4.00
CA LEU A 228 -14.29 -2.04 2.73
C LEU A 228 -15.10 -0.78 2.48
N TYR A 229 -14.92 -0.17 1.31
CA TYR A 229 -15.71 0.98 0.86
C TYR A 229 -16.80 0.51 -0.09
N ILE A 230 -18.04 0.94 0.16
CA ILE A 230 -19.24 0.54 -0.56
C ILE A 230 -19.68 1.72 -1.42
N LEU A 231 -19.59 1.58 -2.72
CA LEU A 231 -19.95 2.61 -3.70
C LEU A 231 -21.12 2.13 -4.53
N LYS A 232 -22.04 3.03 -4.85
CA LYS A 232 -23.16 2.75 -5.76
C LYS A 232 -22.81 3.22 -7.15
N GLU A 233 -23.11 2.37 -8.15
CA GLU A 233 -23.04 2.71 -9.56
C GLU A 233 -24.21 3.62 -9.91
N ASN A 234 -23.94 4.80 -10.48
CA ASN A 234 -24.98 5.68 -10.99
C ASN A 234 -25.33 5.30 -12.42
N GLU A 235 -26.53 5.67 -12.88
CA GLU A 235 -27.04 5.36 -14.23
C GLU A 235 -26.12 5.84 -15.37
N THR A 236 -25.27 6.84 -15.11
CA THR A 236 -24.31 7.41 -16.08
C THR A 236 -22.97 6.71 -16.10
N GLN A 237 -22.73 5.66 -15.28
CA GLN A 237 -21.49 4.86 -15.12
C GLN A 237 -20.18 5.66 -14.85
N GLU A 238 -20.18 6.99 -14.96
CA GLU A 238 -18.97 7.79 -14.84
C GLU A 238 -18.60 8.18 -13.40
N ASN A 239 -19.56 8.14 -12.46
CA ASN A 239 -19.32 8.55 -11.07
C ASN A 239 -19.89 7.57 -10.06
N LEU A 240 -18.99 6.86 -9.36
CA LEU A 240 -19.35 6.04 -8.22
C LEU A 240 -19.63 6.93 -7.00
N GLN A 241 -20.77 6.75 -6.35
CA GLN A 241 -21.13 7.46 -5.13
C GLN A 241 -20.80 6.62 -3.91
N LEU A 242 -20.04 7.16 -2.98
CA LEU A 242 -19.81 6.53 -1.68
C LEU A 242 -21.16 6.41 -0.93
N VAL A 243 -21.54 5.18 -0.63
CA VAL A 243 -22.74 4.85 0.18
C VAL A 243 -22.33 4.73 1.65
N SER A 244 -21.32 3.92 1.92
CA SER A 244 -20.81 3.68 3.27
C SER A 244 -19.44 3.01 3.24
N PHE A 245 -18.92 2.70 4.41
CA PHE A 245 -17.70 1.91 4.58
C PHE A 245 -17.78 1.12 5.89
N THR A 246 -16.98 0.05 6.00
CA THR A 246 -16.92 -0.77 7.19
C THR A 246 -16.11 -0.09 8.28
N GLU A 247 -16.55 -0.25 9.51
CA GLU A 247 -15.85 0.18 10.72
C GLU A 247 -15.42 -1.05 11.52
N GLN A 248 -14.33 -0.91 12.25
CA GLN A 248 -13.80 -2.00 13.06
C GLN A 248 -14.81 -2.45 14.11
N GLN A 249 -15.11 -3.75 14.13
CA GLN A 249 -16.03 -4.38 15.05
C GLN A 249 -15.29 -5.08 16.21
N ASN A 250 -14.17 -5.77 15.88
CA ASN A 250 -13.28 -6.41 16.82
C ASN A 250 -11.82 -6.35 16.33
N GLU A 251 -10.92 -7.14 16.91
CA GLU A 251 -9.49 -7.10 16.56
C GLU A 251 -9.20 -7.48 15.10
N GLU A 252 -10.00 -8.37 14.54
CA GLU A 252 -9.74 -8.97 13.22
C GLU A 252 -10.75 -8.55 12.15
N MET A 253 -11.93 -8.04 12.53
CA MET A 253 -13.04 -7.85 11.60
C MET A 253 -13.51 -6.40 11.55
N SER A 254 -13.72 -5.91 10.35
CA SER A 254 -14.45 -4.67 10.07
C SER A 254 -15.80 -4.98 9.42
N GLY A 255 -16.84 -4.28 9.82
CA GLY A 255 -18.20 -4.54 9.35
C GLY A 255 -19.06 -3.29 9.19
N TRP A 256 -20.09 -3.44 8.39
CA TRP A 256 -21.13 -2.45 8.18
C TRP A 256 -22.50 -3.13 8.06
N LYS A 257 -23.52 -2.53 8.66
CA LYS A 257 -24.90 -2.98 8.54
C LYS A 257 -25.80 -1.80 8.19
N GLY A 258 -26.63 -1.96 7.16
CA GLY A 258 -27.54 -0.92 6.70
C GLY A 258 -28.46 -1.40 5.59
N GLU A 259 -29.27 -0.49 5.07
CA GLU A 259 -30.14 -0.79 3.93
C GLU A 259 -29.46 -0.47 2.59
N LEU A 260 -29.49 -1.42 1.68
CA LEU A 260 -29.13 -1.22 0.27
C LEU A 260 -30.39 -1.33 -0.61
N GLY A 261 -30.56 -0.38 -1.51
CA GLY A 261 -31.58 -0.46 -2.56
C GLY A 261 -31.22 -1.52 -3.60
N SER A 262 -32.18 -1.87 -4.46
CA SER A 262 -31.88 -2.67 -5.65
C SER A 262 -30.84 -1.97 -6.53
N GLY A 263 -29.88 -2.73 -7.07
CA GLY A 263 -28.86 -2.19 -7.97
C GLY A 263 -27.51 -2.87 -7.85
N VAL A 264 -26.53 -2.23 -8.49
CA VAL A 264 -25.15 -2.66 -8.52
C VAL A 264 -24.30 -1.75 -7.63
N TYR A 265 -23.44 -2.38 -6.86
CA TYR A 265 -22.50 -1.72 -5.95
C TYR A 265 -21.09 -2.20 -6.24
N TRP A 266 -20.13 -1.32 -6.03
CA TRP A 266 -18.70 -1.65 -6.04
C TRP A 266 -18.21 -1.74 -4.61
N LEU A 267 -17.51 -2.82 -4.30
CA LEU A 267 -16.85 -3.01 -3.04
C LEU A 267 -15.35 -2.86 -3.28
N LEU A 268 -14.74 -1.89 -2.61
CA LEU A 268 -13.33 -1.57 -2.71
C LEU A 268 -12.65 -1.90 -1.38
N PRO A 269 -11.91 -3.02 -1.29
CA PRO A 269 -11.09 -3.34 -0.13
C PRO A 269 -10.01 -2.30 0.08
N PHE A 270 -9.69 -2.05 1.35
CA PHE A 270 -8.71 -1.09 1.77
C PHE A 270 -7.91 -1.60 2.97
N THR A 271 -6.61 -1.37 2.94
CA THR A 271 -5.70 -1.44 4.09
C THR A 271 -4.78 -0.23 4.08
N THR A 272 -4.27 0.17 5.23
CA THR A 272 -3.26 1.24 5.31
C THR A 272 -1.90 0.81 4.78
N GLY A 273 -1.64 -0.49 4.69
CA GLY A 273 -0.34 -1.05 4.36
C GLY A 273 0.71 -0.91 5.48
N CYS A 274 0.35 -0.30 6.63
CA CYS A 274 1.30 -0.09 7.72
C CYS A 274 1.93 -1.40 8.23
N ARG A 275 1.16 -2.49 8.23
CA ARG A 275 1.55 -3.80 8.75
C ARG A 275 1.92 -4.82 7.67
N LEU A 276 1.92 -4.43 6.40
CA LEU A 276 2.39 -5.23 5.27
C LEU A 276 3.87 -5.00 4.94
N LYS A 277 4.58 -4.19 5.70
CA LYS A 277 5.99 -3.89 5.42
C LYS A 277 6.88 -5.00 5.92
N LYS A 278 7.91 -5.30 5.10
CA LYS A 278 9.02 -6.21 5.46
C LYS A 278 9.41 -6.03 6.92
N ALA A 279 9.12 -7.04 7.75
CA ALA A 279 9.85 -7.18 8.99
C ALA A 279 11.33 -7.26 8.60
N LYS A 280 12.18 -6.41 9.21
CA LYS A 280 13.64 -6.50 9.05
C LYS A 280 14.17 -7.74 9.76
N THR A 281 13.54 -8.88 9.50
CA THR A 281 14.05 -10.17 9.97
C THR A 281 15.27 -10.46 9.11
N GLN A 282 16.41 -10.62 9.74
CA GLN A 282 17.59 -11.13 9.07
C GLN A 282 17.25 -12.54 8.63
N ILE A 283 16.87 -12.68 7.35
CA ILE A 283 16.61 -13.98 6.74
C ILE A 283 17.97 -14.70 6.72
N THR A 284 18.09 -15.77 7.50
CA THR A 284 19.33 -16.53 7.67
C THR A 284 19.58 -17.55 6.56
N GLY A 285 18.77 -17.54 5.50
CA GLY A 285 18.93 -18.44 4.34
C GLY A 285 17.78 -18.35 3.37
N GLU A 286 17.99 -18.87 2.17
CA GLU A 286 16.97 -19.08 1.15
C GLU A 286 16.42 -20.50 1.33
N ALA A 287 15.09 -20.66 1.36
CA ALA A 287 14.46 -21.97 1.46
C ALA A 287 14.64 -22.76 0.14
N GLU A 288 14.82 -24.06 0.23
CA GLU A 288 14.80 -24.94 -0.94
C GLU A 288 13.35 -25.15 -1.38
N LEU A 289 13.08 -24.99 -2.69
CA LEU A 289 11.75 -25.17 -3.27
C LEU A 289 11.56 -26.58 -3.83
N VAL A 290 12.61 -27.13 -4.42
CA VAL A 290 12.60 -28.44 -5.07
C VAL A 290 13.83 -29.24 -4.65
N TYR A 291 13.72 -30.54 -4.67
CA TYR A 291 14.81 -31.50 -4.41
C TYR A 291 14.71 -32.68 -5.38
N ARG A 292 15.79 -33.44 -5.50
CA ARG A 292 15.74 -34.73 -6.23
C ARG A 292 15.51 -35.84 -5.24
N ASP A 293 14.52 -36.69 -5.56
CA ASP A 293 14.20 -37.88 -4.77
C ASP A 293 15.21 -39.02 -4.98
N GLU A 294 14.94 -40.19 -4.39
CA GLU A 294 15.80 -41.35 -4.47
C GLU A 294 15.96 -41.90 -5.90
N ASP A 295 14.97 -41.64 -6.76
CA ASP A 295 14.97 -42.07 -8.17
C ASP A 295 15.61 -41.00 -9.07
N GLY A 296 15.99 -39.84 -8.52
CA GLY A 296 16.59 -38.72 -9.23
C GLY A 296 15.58 -37.76 -9.88
N GLU A 297 14.27 -38.00 -9.68
CA GLU A 297 13.19 -37.15 -10.16
C GLU A 297 13.05 -35.91 -9.28
N LEU A 298 12.61 -34.79 -9.88
CA LEU A 298 12.33 -33.53 -9.14
C LEU A 298 11.03 -33.66 -8.34
N ALA A 299 11.07 -33.20 -7.10
CA ALA A 299 9.93 -33.12 -6.19
C ALA A 299 9.88 -31.80 -5.46
N LEU A 300 8.67 -31.33 -5.14
CA LEU A 300 8.46 -30.12 -4.34
C LEU A 300 8.78 -30.40 -2.86
N THR A 301 9.52 -29.49 -2.21
CA THR A 301 9.74 -29.59 -0.76
C THR A 301 8.43 -29.47 0.01
N PRO A 302 8.32 -30.04 1.23
CA PRO A 302 7.12 -29.90 2.06
C PRO A 302 6.75 -28.44 2.34
N GLU A 303 7.75 -27.59 2.58
CA GLU A 303 7.59 -26.16 2.87
C GLU A 303 7.04 -25.40 1.65
N PHE A 304 7.58 -25.68 0.46
CA PHE A 304 7.08 -25.07 -0.77
C PHE A 304 5.68 -25.57 -1.12
N ARG A 305 5.41 -26.86 -0.93
CA ARG A 305 4.06 -27.42 -1.09
C ARG A 305 3.06 -26.75 -0.16
N ALA A 306 3.42 -26.46 1.10
CA ALA A 306 2.57 -25.72 2.03
C ALA A 306 2.30 -24.30 1.53
N ALA A 307 3.33 -23.58 1.05
CA ALA A 307 3.16 -22.25 0.47
C ALA A 307 2.25 -22.26 -0.77
N LEU A 308 2.36 -23.26 -1.64
CA LEU A 308 1.47 -23.41 -2.81
C LEU A 308 0.03 -23.71 -2.40
N LEU A 309 -0.21 -24.46 -1.31
CA LEU A 309 -1.55 -24.64 -0.75
C LEU A 309 -2.14 -23.33 -0.23
N ASP A 310 -1.35 -22.52 0.46
CA ASP A 310 -1.78 -21.20 0.94
C ASP A 310 -2.10 -20.27 -0.23
N ILE A 311 -1.30 -20.32 -1.31
CA ILE A 311 -1.56 -19.59 -2.55
C ILE A 311 -2.88 -20.04 -3.16
N PHE A 312 -3.08 -21.35 -3.31
CA PHE A 312 -4.31 -21.93 -3.85
C PHE A 312 -5.54 -21.43 -3.07
N GLU A 313 -5.52 -21.52 -1.73
CA GLU A 313 -6.61 -21.04 -0.87
C GLU A 313 -6.86 -19.52 -1.01
N THR A 314 -5.83 -18.75 -1.34
CA THR A 314 -5.91 -17.31 -1.53
C THR A 314 -6.55 -16.93 -2.86
N ILE A 315 -6.25 -17.67 -3.93
CA ILE A 315 -6.73 -17.41 -5.29
C ILE A 315 -8.07 -18.10 -5.63
N ASP A 316 -8.49 -19.11 -4.85
CA ASP A 316 -9.83 -19.68 -4.86
C ASP A 316 -10.83 -18.67 -4.25
N LEU A 317 -11.28 -17.72 -5.08
CA LEU A 317 -12.02 -16.54 -4.63
C LEU A 317 -13.45 -16.85 -4.19
N ASP A 318 -14.07 -17.87 -4.76
CA ASP A 318 -15.43 -18.30 -4.40
C ASP A 318 -15.45 -19.39 -3.32
N GLY A 319 -14.27 -19.95 -2.96
CA GLY A 319 -14.09 -20.92 -1.89
C GLY A 319 -14.64 -22.30 -2.23
N ASN A 320 -14.73 -22.65 -3.52
CA ASN A 320 -15.28 -23.95 -3.96
C ASN A 320 -14.25 -25.10 -3.93
N GLY A 321 -12.96 -24.78 -3.66
CA GLY A 321 -11.84 -25.72 -3.62
C GLY A 321 -11.30 -26.13 -4.99
N LEU A 322 -11.63 -25.34 -6.03
CA LEU A 322 -11.17 -25.50 -7.40
C LEU A 322 -10.77 -24.12 -7.94
N LEU A 323 -9.99 -24.07 -9.02
CA LEU A 323 -9.67 -22.82 -9.70
C LEU A 323 -10.30 -22.79 -11.08
N SER A 324 -11.22 -21.88 -11.29
CA SER A 324 -11.73 -21.53 -12.62
C SER A 324 -10.65 -20.82 -13.44
N LEU A 325 -10.79 -20.78 -14.77
CA LEU A 325 -9.92 -19.97 -15.63
C LEU A 325 -9.86 -18.50 -15.20
N GLU A 326 -10.98 -17.94 -14.72
CA GLU A 326 -11.03 -16.55 -14.28
C GLU A 326 -10.19 -16.31 -13.02
N GLU A 327 -10.27 -17.21 -12.03
CA GLU A 327 -9.46 -17.15 -10.80
C GLU A 327 -7.99 -17.42 -11.09
N TYR A 328 -7.69 -18.41 -11.94
CA TYR A 328 -6.34 -18.67 -12.39
C TYR A 328 -5.76 -17.47 -13.15
N ASN A 329 -6.55 -16.76 -13.93
CA ASN A 329 -6.12 -15.55 -14.63
C ASN A 329 -5.79 -14.37 -13.69
N PHE A 330 -6.37 -14.26 -12.50
CA PHE A 330 -5.90 -13.29 -11.51
C PHE A 330 -4.51 -13.65 -10.99
N PHE A 331 -4.23 -14.93 -10.79
CA PHE A 331 -2.91 -15.43 -10.42
C PHE A 331 -1.90 -15.16 -11.54
N GLU A 332 -2.18 -15.56 -12.78
CA GLU A 332 -1.31 -15.34 -13.93
C GLU A 332 -1.01 -13.83 -14.15
N LEU A 333 -2.06 -13.01 -14.13
CA LEU A 333 -1.88 -11.56 -14.28
C LEU A 333 -0.96 -10.98 -13.18
N ARG A 334 -1.00 -11.54 -11.97
CA ARG A 334 -0.17 -11.10 -10.86
C ARG A 334 1.28 -11.59 -10.98
N THR A 335 1.51 -12.79 -11.46
CA THR A 335 2.82 -13.45 -11.49
C THR A 335 3.56 -13.21 -12.80
N SER A 336 2.92 -13.49 -13.94
CA SER A 336 3.50 -13.33 -15.28
C SER A 336 3.17 -11.99 -15.94
N GLY A 337 2.08 -11.34 -15.54
CA GLY A 337 1.53 -10.14 -16.18
C GLY A 337 0.69 -10.43 -17.43
N GLU A 338 0.50 -11.70 -17.77
CA GLU A 338 -0.28 -12.15 -18.92
C GLU A 338 -1.45 -13.03 -18.44
N MET A 339 -2.49 -13.15 -19.23
CA MET A 339 -3.62 -14.03 -18.94
C MET A 339 -3.49 -15.32 -19.75
N CYS A 340 -3.85 -16.44 -19.12
CA CYS A 340 -4.04 -17.71 -19.80
C CYS A 340 -5.26 -17.60 -20.72
N ASP A 341 -5.11 -17.84 -22.00
CA ASP A 341 -6.20 -17.88 -22.96
C ASP A 341 -6.93 -19.25 -22.95
N GLU A 342 -8.03 -19.34 -23.69
CA GLU A 342 -8.82 -20.58 -23.74
C GLU A 342 -8.05 -21.77 -24.38
N GLU A 343 -7.11 -21.49 -25.28
CA GLU A 343 -6.29 -22.53 -25.94
C GLU A 343 -5.27 -23.10 -24.96
N ALA A 344 -4.55 -22.23 -24.24
CA ALA A 344 -3.61 -22.63 -23.18
C ALA A 344 -4.35 -23.36 -22.04
N TRP A 345 -5.55 -22.87 -21.66
CA TRP A 345 -6.38 -23.55 -20.66
C TRP A 345 -6.85 -24.93 -21.13
N ALA A 346 -7.11 -25.13 -22.43
CA ALA A 346 -7.44 -26.44 -22.97
C ALA A 346 -6.27 -27.41 -22.82
N VAL A 347 -5.02 -26.96 -23.02
CA VAL A 347 -3.81 -27.75 -22.77
C VAL A 347 -3.68 -28.11 -21.28
N CYS A 348 -3.95 -27.16 -20.38
CA CYS A 348 -3.97 -27.43 -18.94
C CYS A 348 -4.98 -28.54 -18.59
N LYS A 349 -6.17 -28.54 -19.21
CA LYS A 349 -7.21 -29.56 -18.99
C LYS A 349 -6.79 -30.98 -19.44
N GLU A 350 -5.91 -31.09 -20.40
CA GLU A 350 -5.44 -32.36 -20.91
C GLU A 350 -4.27 -32.94 -20.07
N ASN A 351 -3.52 -32.07 -19.38
CA ASN A 351 -2.28 -32.47 -18.73
C ASN A 351 -2.33 -32.50 -17.20
N PHE A 352 -3.29 -31.79 -16.58
CA PHE A 352 -3.38 -31.65 -15.12
C PHE A 352 -4.71 -32.15 -14.56
N ASP A 353 -4.71 -32.42 -13.25
CA ASP A 353 -5.91 -32.90 -12.57
C ASP A 353 -6.97 -31.79 -12.51
N MET A 354 -8.10 -32.02 -13.18
CA MET A 354 -9.22 -31.11 -13.32
C MET A 354 -10.51 -31.73 -12.82
N ARG A 355 -11.34 -30.90 -12.20
CA ARG A 355 -12.69 -31.26 -11.80
C ARG A 355 -13.68 -30.21 -12.28
N LYS A 356 -14.72 -30.60 -13.00
CA LYS A 356 -15.72 -29.68 -13.59
C LYS A 356 -15.11 -28.62 -14.52
N ASN A 357 -14.04 -28.91 -15.21
CA ASN A 357 -13.23 -27.99 -16.02
C ASN A 357 -12.50 -26.89 -15.21
N GLU A 358 -12.32 -27.09 -13.92
CA GLU A 358 -11.59 -26.20 -13.01
C GLU A 358 -10.41 -26.99 -12.42
N LEU A 359 -9.28 -26.31 -12.17
CA LEU A 359 -8.04 -26.89 -11.72
C LEU A 359 -8.12 -27.29 -10.24
N THR A 360 -7.76 -28.51 -9.91
CA THR A 360 -7.72 -28.98 -8.51
C THR A 360 -6.43 -28.53 -7.82
N ARG A 361 -6.39 -28.68 -6.49
CA ARG A 361 -5.16 -28.46 -5.70
C ARG A 361 -4.00 -29.32 -6.21
N GLN A 362 -4.28 -30.59 -6.56
CA GLN A 362 -3.23 -31.48 -7.10
C GLN A 362 -2.76 -30.99 -8.48
N GLY A 363 -3.68 -30.65 -9.38
CA GLY A 363 -3.33 -30.10 -10.68
C GLY A 363 -2.51 -28.80 -10.59
N PHE A 364 -2.80 -27.93 -9.62
CA PHE A 364 -2.00 -26.74 -9.35
C PHE A 364 -0.58 -27.07 -8.85
N MET A 365 -0.44 -28.10 -8.00
CA MET A 365 0.89 -28.61 -7.58
C MET A 365 1.69 -29.17 -8.74
N ASP A 366 1.04 -29.99 -9.58
CA ASP A 366 1.67 -30.63 -10.72
C ASP A 366 2.13 -29.61 -11.77
N LEU A 367 1.36 -28.53 -11.95
CA LEU A 367 1.72 -27.40 -12.82
C LEU A 367 3.01 -26.73 -12.34
N ASN A 368 3.13 -26.40 -11.05
CA ASN A 368 4.35 -25.80 -10.49
C ASN A 368 5.54 -26.77 -10.50
N LEU A 369 5.30 -28.08 -10.35
CA LEU A 369 6.34 -29.08 -10.51
C LEU A 369 6.80 -29.19 -11.97
N MET A 370 5.89 -29.07 -12.93
CA MET A 370 6.24 -29.05 -14.36
C MET A 370 7.13 -27.83 -14.67
N GLU A 371 6.79 -26.65 -14.16
CA GLU A 371 7.60 -25.42 -14.32
C GLU A 371 9.03 -25.64 -13.78
N ALA A 372 9.18 -26.30 -12.63
CA ALA A 372 10.47 -26.66 -12.08
C ALA A 372 11.25 -27.64 -12.98
N ASN A 373 10.55 -28.63 -13.58
CA ASN A 373 11.16 -29.61 -14.50
C ASN A 373 11.62 -28.95 -15.80
N ASP A 374 10.86 -28.03 -16.35
CA ASP A 374 11.21 -27.28 -17.58
C ASP A 374 12.50 -26.48 -17.43
N ARG A 375 12.86 -26.14 -16.20
CA ARG A 375 14.10 -25.45 -15.83
C ARG A 375 15.18 -26.36 -15.25
N GLU A 376 15.05 -27.69 -15.37
CA GLU A 376 16.00 -28.66 -14.84
C GLU A 376 16.23 -28.55 -13.31
N GLY A 377 15.27 -27.95 -12.59
CA GLY A 377 15.30 -27.70 -11.14
C GLY A 377 15.87 -26.33 -10.73
N ASP A 378 16.11 -25.42 -11.68
CA ASP A 378 16.42 -24.01 -11.34
C ASP A 378 15.17 -23.33 -10.75
N PRO A 379 15.20 -22.88 -9.47
CA PRO A 379 14.04 -22.32 -8.80
C PRO A 379 13.80 -20.83 -9.14
N SER A 380 14.56 -20.24 -10.06
CA SER A 380 14.55 -18.79 -10.31
C SER A 380 13.17 -18.26 -10.68
N ASP A 381 12.44 -18.94 -11.56
CA ASP A 381 11.09 -18.51 -12.00
C ASP A 381 10.05 -18.73 -10.89
N LEU A 382 10.17 -19.83 -10.14
CA LEU A 382 9.32 -20.07 -8.96
C LEU A 382 9.49 -18.99 -7.89
N TRP A 383 10.72 -18.47 -7.72
CA TRP A 383 10.95 -17.34 -6.82
C TRP A 383 10.36 -16.04 -7.34
N VAL A 384 10.36 -15.80 -8.65
CA VAL A 384 9.67 -14.63 -9.23
C VAL A 384 8.17 -14.70 -8.91
N THR A 385 7.56 -15.86 -9.09
CA THR A 385 6.15 -16.13 -8.74
C THR A 385 5.89 -15.87 -7.26
N LEU A 386 6.66 -16.49 -6.35
CA LEU A 386 6.49 -16.33 -4.90
C LEU A 386 6.67 -14.87 -4.43
N LEU A 387 7.71 -14.18 -4.92
CA LEU A 387 7.96 -12.78 -4.57
C LEU A 387 6.81 -11.87 -5.04
N SER A 388 6.26 -12.11 -6.24
CA SER A 388 5.12 -11.34 -6.74
C SER A 388 3.86 -11.52 -5.90
N LEU A 389 3.73 -12.67 -5.22
CA LEU A 389 2.63 -12.99 -4.30
C LEU A 389 2.90 -12.57 -2.85
N GLY A 390 4.00 -11.86 -2.59
CA GLY A 390 4.33 -11.30 -1.30
C GLY A 390 5.05 -12.24 -0.33
N TYR A 391 5.60 -13.35 -0.83
CA TYR A 391 6.46 -14.23 -0.03
C TYR A 391 7.90 -13.72 0.02
N ASN A 392 8.57 -13.94 1.13
CA ASN A 392 10.01 -13.73 1.26
C ASN A 392 10.79 -15.02 0.95
N LYS A 393 12.13 -14.94 0.94
CA LYS A 393 13.01 -16.09 0.69
C LYS A 393 12.97 -17.19 1.77
N ALA A 394 12.29 -16.97 2.89
CA ALA A 394 12.02 -17.98 3.93
C ALA A 394 10.64 -18.62 3.78
N LEU A 395 9.94 -18.42 2.67
CA LEU A 395 8.57 -18.85 2.41
C LEU A 395 7.52 -18.29 3.41
N GLU A 396 7.79 -17.10 3.95
CA GLU A 396 6.82 -16.40 4.79
C GLU A 396 6.10 -15.33 3.96
N MET A 397 4.77 -15.31 3.98
CA MET A 397 3.96 -14.26 3.35
C MET A 397 3.99 -13.00 4.22
N THR A 398 4.79 -12.00 3.82
CA THR A 398 5.02 -10.76 4.60
C THR A 398 4.54 -9.49 3.88
N GLU A 399 4.43 -9.53 2.56
CA GLU A 399 4.03 -8.40 1.72
C GLU A 399 2.63 -8.59 1.10
N ALA A 400 1.89 -9.57 1.60
CA ALA A 400 0.50 -9.80 1.20
C ALA A 400 -0.37 -10.13 2.42
N CYS A 401 -1.69 -9.90 2.27
CA CYS A 401 -2.69 -10.22 3.28
C CYS A 401 -3.94 -10.76 2.60
N PRO A 402 -4.15 -12.07 2.62
CA PRO A 402 -5.41 -12.67 2.21
C PRO A 402 -6.56 -12.20 3.11
N PHE A 403 -7.73 -11.99 2.53
CA PHE A 403 -8.93 -11.60 3.26
C PHE A 403 -10.18 -12.30 2.73
N VAL A 404 -11.23 -12.29 3.54
CA VAL A 404 -12.56 -12.76 3.16
C VAL A 404 -13.59 -11.66 3.37
N ILE A 405 -14.53 -11.56 2.43
CA ILE A 405 -15.70 -10.68 2.48
C ILE A 405 -16.92 -11.58 2.65
N ASP A 406 -17.68 -11.37 3.73
CA ASP A 406 -18.96 -12.01 3.95
C ASP A 406 -20.09 -10.99 3.78
N ILE A 407 -21.13 -11.37 3.05
CA ILE A 407 -22.30 -10.54 2.78
C ILE A 407 -23.55 -11.31 3.16
N TYR A 408 -24.32 -10.76 4.06
CA TYR A 408 -25.59 -11.30 4.51
C TYR A 408 -26.70 -10.34 4.11
N ALA A 409 -27.73 -10.82 3.44
CA ALA A 409 -28.90 -10.02 3.06
C ALA A 409 -30.18 -10.68 3.56
N GLU A 410 -31.05 -9.87 4.21
CA GLU A 410 -32.28 -10.35 4.86
C GLU A 410 -33.33 -10.84 3.84
N LYS A 411 -33.50 -10.12 2.73
CA LYS A 411 -34.66 -10.29 1.82
C LYS A 411 -34.31 -10.81 0.44
N CYS A 412 -33.04 -10.91 0.09
CA CYS A 412 -32.63 -11.30 -1.26
C CYS A 412 -31.30 -12.07 -1.25
N LYS A 413 -31.06 -12.83 -2.31
CA LYS A 413 -29.80 -13.51 -2.51
C LYS A 413 -28.81 -12.55 -3.20
N PRO A 414 -27.83 -11.96 -2.48
CA PRO A 414 -26.82 -11.11 -3.08
C PRO A 414 -25.88 -11.94 -3.94
N ARG A 415 -25.24 -11.30 -4.92
CA ARG A 415 -24.19 -11.92 -5.75
C ARG A 415 -22.97 -11.01 -5.74
N ILE A 416 -21.85 -11.56 -5.32
CA ILE A 416 -20.56 -10.89 -5.35
C ILE A 416 -19.67 -11.56 -6.41
N LYS A 417 -18.89 -10.77 -7.13
CA LYS A 417 -17.91 -11.24 -8.11
C LYS A 417 -16.69 -10.35 -8.09
N ALA A 418 -15.49 -10.92 -8.05
CA ALA A 418 -14.24 -10.22 -8.30
C ALA A 418 -14.17 -9.81 -9.77
N MET A 419 -13.81 -8.56 -10.05
CA MET A 419 -13.83 -8.01 -11.41
C MET A 419 -12.43 -7.65 -11.91
N TYR A 420 -11.63 -7.01 -11.07
CA TYR A 420 -10.32 -6.49 -11.43
C TYR A 420 -9.35 -6.63 -10.27
N LEU A 421 -8.07 -6.80 -10.61
CA LEU A 421 -6.95 -6.68 -9.68
C LEU A 421 -6.20 -5.40 -10.07
N GLU A 422 -6.25 -4.37 -9.22
CA GLU A 422 -5.72 -3.04 -9.55
C GLU A 422 -4.99 -2.43 -8.37
N ALA A 423 -3.95 -1.64 -8.68
CA ALA A 423 -3.32 -0.73 -7.74
C ALA A 423 -4.30 0.37 -7.28
N GLY A 424 -4.04 0.96 -6.11
CA GLY A 424 -4.87 1.93 -5.42
C GLY A 424 -5.59 2.92 -6.36
N SER A 425 -6.86 2.64 -6.64
CA SER A 425 -7.61 3.38 -7.63
C SER A 425 -7.91 4.80 -7.16
N SER A 426 -7.96 5.74 -8.09
CA SER A 426 -8.42 7.11 -7.81
C SER A 426 -9.80 7.14 -7.14
N GLN A 427 -10.63 6.13 -7.41
CA GLN A 427 -11.95 5.94 -6.81
C GLN A 427 -11.87 5.58 -5.33
N LEU A 428 -10.96 4.67 -4.94
CA LEU A 428 -10.71 4.32 -3.54
C LEU A 428 -10.18 5.53 -2.77
N ASN A 429 -9.20 6.23 -3.31
CA ASN A 429 -8.65 7.44 -2.69
C ASN A 429 -9.71 8.53 -2.47
N ARG A 430 -10.60 8.73 -3.46
CA ARG A 430 -11.75 9.65 -3.32
C ARG A 430 -12.73 9.19 -2.24
N ALA A 431 -13.02 7.89 -2.16
CA ALA A 431 -13.91 7.31 -1.16
C ALA A 431 -13.33 7.48 0.24
N VAL A 432 -12.02 7.21 0.43
CA VAL A 432 -11.30 7.44 1.68
C VAL A 432 -11.36 8.92 2.07
N CYS A 433 -11.00 9.83 1.17
CA CYS A 433 -11.09 11.28 1.44
C CYS A 433 -12.50 11.70 1.86
N LYS A 434 -13.54 11.27 1.12
CA LYS A 434 -14.94 11.58 1.45
C LYS A 434 -15.35 11.05 2.83
N SER A 435 -14.94 9.84 3.18
CA SER A 435 -15.24 9.25 4.49
C SER A 435 -14.62 10.06 5.63
N VAL A 436 -13.37 10.49 5.46
CA VAL A 436 -12.65 11.30 6.44
C VAL A 436 -13.27 12.69 6.56
N VAL A 437 -13.61 13.35 5.45
CA VAL A 437 -14.29 14.65 5.46
C VAL A 437 -15.65 14.58 6.13
N THR A 438 -16.40 13.49 5.95
CA THR A 438 -17.76 13.33 6.51
C THR A 438 -17.75 13.04 8.01
N LYS A 439 -16.79 12.25 8.50
CA LYS A 439 -16.75 11.77 9.90
C LYS A 439 -15.64 12.39 10.75
N GLY A 440 -14.64 13.02 10.12
CA GLY A 440 -13.48 13.55 10.78
C GLY A 440 -13.68 14.96 11.33
N GLU A 441 -12.76 15.37 12.18
CA GLU A 441 -12.65 16.73 12.69
C GLU A 441 -11.91 17.59 11.66
N ALA A 442 -12.53 18.73 11.28
CA ALA A 442 -11.96 19.69 10.36
C ALA A 442 -11.23 20.81 11.12
N ARG A 443 -10.02 21.15 10.73
CA ARG A 443 -9.23 22.25 11.26
C ARG A 443 -8.62 23.07 10.13
N VAL A 444 -8.83 24.38 10.16
CA VAL A 444 -8.24 25.31 9.20
C VAL A 444 -6.79 25.60 9.60
N LEU A 445 -5.89 25.59 8.63
CA LEU A 445 -4.48 25.90 8.88
C LEU A 445 -4.32 27.37 9.25
N ASP A 446 -3.68 27.66 10.40
CA ASP A 446 -3.52 29.01 10.92
C ASP A 446 -2.90 29.96 9.88
N GLY A 447 -3.59 31.06 9.58
CA GLY A 447 -3.16 32.02 8.57
C GLY A 447 -3.36 31.60 7.10
N CYS A 448 -4.07 30.49 6.84
CA CYS A 448 -4.37 29.95 5.51
C CYS A 448 -5.78 29.36 5.43
N GLU A 449 -6.81 30.21 5.32
CA GLU A 449 -8.23 29.81 5.34
C GLU A 449 -8.62 28.81 4.23
N ASN A 450 -7.82 28.74 3.16
CA ASN A 450 -8.06 27.84 2.03
C ASN A 450 -7.46 26.44 2.21
N ILE A 451 -6.77 26.16 3.33
CA ILE A 451 -6.18 24.85 3.63
C ILE A 451 -6.86 24.28 4.86
N ILE A 452 -7.49 23.13 4.69
CA ILE A 452 -8.21 22.43 5.75
C ILE A 452 -7.59 21.06 5.96
N ILE A 453 -7.32 20.73 7.22
CA ILE A 453 -6.84 19.41 7.63
C ILE A 453 -8.02 18.69 8.29
N TYR A 454 -8.41 17.55 7.74
CA TYR A 454 -9.40 16.66 8.33
C TYR A 454 -8.69 15.50 9.00
N THR A 455 -9.09 15.15 10.20
CA THR A 455 -8.54 14.01 10.93
C THR A 455 -9.67 13.14 11.42
N TYR A 456 -9.68 11.88 11.00
CA TYR A 456 -10.65 10.87 11.42
C TYR A 456 -9.95 9.76 12.21
N SER A 457 -10.40 9.55 13.44
CA SER A 457 -9.89 8.50 14.33
C SER A 457 -10.92 7.39 14.48
N THR A 458 -10.49 6.18 14.17
CA THR A 458 -11.14 4.93 14.60
C THR A 458 -10.33 4.32 15.74
N GLY A 459 -10.84 3.32 16.47
CA GLY A 459 -10.13 2.74 17.61
C GLY A 459 -8.72 2.19 17.31
N GLY A 460 -8.40 1.89 16.05
CA GLY A 460 -7.10 1.31 15.63
C GLY A 460 -6.37 2.09 14.55
N ARG A 461 -6.94 3.21 14.05
CA ARG A 461 -6.36 3.96 12.94
C ARG A 461 -6.74 5.43 13.00
N ILE A 462 -5.78 6.30 12.67
CA ILE A 462 -6.03 7.72 12.40
C ILE A 462 -5.69 7.98 10.93
N THR A 463 -6.60 8.63 10.22
CA THR A 463 -6.40 9.06 8.83
C THR A 463 -6.50 10.57 8.75
N SER A 464 -5.50 11.21 8.14
CA SER A 464 -5.48 12.64 7.89
C SER A 464 -5.61 12.94 6.40
N VAL A 465 -6.49 13.89 6.06
CA VAL A 465 -6.74 14.36 4.70
C VAL A 465 -6.49 15.87 4.66
N ILE A 466 -5.81 16.34 3.62
CA ILE A 466 -5.57 17.76 3.35
C ILE A 466 -6.45 18.16 2.18
N GLU A 467 -7.25 19.21 2.37
CA GLU A 467 -8.03 19.87 1.32
C GLU A 467 -7.42 21.22 0.99
N ASN A 468 -7.06 21.42 -0.27
CA ASN A 468 -6.59 22.68 -0.80
C ASN A 468 -7.70 23.35 -1.62
N LYS A 469 -8.34 24.38 -1.08
CA LYS A 469 -9.37 25.18 -1.75
C LYS A 469 -8.80 26.34 -2.56
N SER A 470 -7.49 26.58 -2.51
CA SER A 470 -6.84 27.67 -3.24
C SER A 470 -6.68 27.34 -4.74
N GLU A 471 -6.37 28.36 -5.52
CA GLU A 471 -6.06 28.24 -6.95
C GLU A 471 -4.62 27.80 -7.22
N ASN A 472 -3.79 27.69 -6.18
CA ASN A 472 -2.39 27.35 -6.31
C ASN A 472 -2.09 26.01 -5.66
N LYS A 473 -1.10 25.29 -6.21
CA LYS A 473 -0.50 24.12 -5.58
C LYS A 473 0.14 24.52 -4.26
N VAL A 474 -0.02 23.69 -3.23
CA VAL A 474 0.58 23.91 -1.91
C VAL A 474 1.40 22.70 -1.49
N ILE A 475 2.46 22.96 -0.72
CA ILE A 475 3.26 21.91 -0.09
C ILE A 475 3.08 22.03 1.41
N ILE A 476 2.62 20.94 2.03
CA ILE A 476 2.40 20.87 3.48
C ILE A 476 3.45 19.95 4.09
N HIS A 477 4.22 20.50 5.00
CA HIS A 477 5.15 19.75 5.82
C HIS A 477 4.39 19.09 6.97
N VAL A 478 4.59 17.78 7.14
CA VAL A 478 3.95 16.93 8.15
C VAL A 478 5.03 16.44 9.11
N ASN A 479 4.86 16.70 10.40
CA ASN A 479 5.80 16.30 11.43
C ASN A 479 5.08 15.51 12.53
N ASN A 480 5.47 14.25 12.72
CA ASN A 480 4.95 13.29 13.71
C ASN A 480 5.98 12.96 14.81
N GLU A 481 7.10 13.68 14.94
CA GLU A 481 8.19 13.33 15.87
C GLU A 481 7.75 13.21 17.33
N GLN A 482 6.69 13.93 17.70
CA GLN A 482 6.15 13.90 19.07
C GLN A 482 5.12 12.79 19.27
N SER A 483 4.78 12.04 18.24
CA SER A 483 3.90 10.88 18.33
C SER A 483 4.61 9.72 19.04
N LYS A 484 3.85 8.88 19.78
CA LYS A 484 4.39 7.75 20.55
C LYS A 484 3.62 6.48 20.27
N ASN A 485 4.31 5.36 20.22
CA ASN A 485 3.75 4.03 19.95
C ASN A 485 2.88 4.03 18.68
N CYS A 486 3.33 4.66 17.60
CA CYS A 486 2.59 4.67 16.34
C CYS A 486 3.49 4.61 15.12
N LEU A 487 2.91 4.12 14.03
CA LEU A 487 3.52 3.88 12.74
C LEU A 487 2.70 4.58 11.65
N SER A 488 3.36 5.35 10.80
CA SER A 488 2.75 5.93 9.60
C SER A 488 2.97 5.04 8.38
N ASN A 489 1.98 4.95 7.50
CA ASN A 489 2.12 4.26 6.21
C ASN A 489 3.20 4.89 5.31
N ARG A 490 3.58 6.14 5.57
CA ARG A 490 4.69 6.81 4.88
C ARG A 490 6.07 6.29 5.30
N GLY A 491 6.17 5.55 6.41
CA GLY A 491 7.45 5.05 6.94
C GLY A 491 8.40 6.11 7.46
N LEU A 492 8.01 7.40 7.43
CA LEU A 492 8.77 8.56 7.87
C LEU A 492 8.01 9.31 8.95
N THR A 493 8.73 9.85 9.93
CA THR A 493 8.15 10.72 10.96
C THR A 493 7.95 12.15 10.47
N VAL A 494 8.78 12.59 9.52
CA VAL A 494 8.73 13.93 8.92
C VAL A 494 8.78 13.79 7.40
N PHE A 495 7.84 14.41 6.71
CA PHE A 495 7.74 14.38 5.26
C PHE A 495 6.94 15.59 4.74
N ALA A 496 6.91 15.79 3.43
CA ALA A 496 6.11 16.81 2.78
C ALA A 496 5.06 16.16 1.86
N VAL A 497 3.90 16.82 1.76
CA VAL A 497 2.79 16.42 0.90
C VAL A 497 2.45 17.56 -0.04
N GLU A 498 2.47 17.30 -1.33
CA GLU A 498 2.05 18.24 -2.36
C GLU A 498 0.57 18.06 -2.66
N VAL A 499 -0.20 19.15 -2.59
CA VAL A 499 -1.65 19.12 -2.82
C VAL A 499 -1.99 20.07 -3.96
N ALA A 500 -2.53 19.51 -5.04
CA ALA A 500 -2.93 20.28 -6.22
C ALA A 500 -4.03 21.32 -5.90
N PRO A 501 -4.20 22.35 -6.75
CA PRO A 501 -5.30 23.33 -6.60
C PRO A 501 -6.67 22.63 -6.58
N LYS A 502 -7.60 23.14 -5.76
CA LYS A 502 -9.00 22.64 -5.69
C LYS A 502 -9.11 21.13 -5.52
N SER A 503 -8.16 20.52 -4.82
CA SER A 503 -8.11 19.08 -4.62
C SER A 503 -7.98 18.69 -3.16
N MET A 504 -8.20 17.42 -2.88
CA MET A 504 -7.96 16.79 -1.58
C MET A 504 -7.21 15.49 -1.75
N MET A 505 -6.38 15.18 -0.76
CA MET A 505 -5.66 13.91 -0.75
C MET A 505 -5.38 13.43 0.67
N VAL A 506 -5.19 12.13 0.79
CA VAL A 506 -4.76 11.52 2.05
C VAL A 506 -3.32 11.92 2.33
N SER A 507 -3.11 12.57 3.45
CA SER A 507 -1.77 12.92 3.95
C SER A 507 -1.05 11.68 4.47
N GLN A 508 -1.70 10.96 5.38
CA GLN A 508 -1.18 9.75 5.99
C GLN A 508 -2.27 8.93 6.67
N HIS A 509 -1.92 7.66 6.89
CA HIS A 509 -2.57 6.77 7.83
C HIS A 509 -1.60 6.45 8.96
N VAL A 510 -2.07 6.44 10.20
CA VAL A 510 -1.27 6.13 11.38
C VAL A 510 -1.96 5.06 12.19
N MET A 511 -1.20 4.07 12.63
CA MET A 511 -1.65 2.94 13.46
C MET A 511 -0.75 2.78 14.68
N PRO A 512 -1.21 2.15 15.77
CA PRO A 512 -0.33 1.79 16.87
C PRO A 512 0.70 0.73 16.46
N LEU A 513 1.92 0.83 16.96
CA LEU A 513 2.94 -0.22 16.87
C LEU A 513 2.56 -1.42 17.74
N ASN A 514 2.11 -1.15 18.97
CA ASN A 514 1.59 -2.13 19.91
C ASN A 514 0.16 -1.76 20.31
N ASP A 515 -0.81 -2.58 19.92
CA ASP A 515 -2.24 -2.35 20.19
C ASP A 515 -2.61 -2.49 21.66
N GLN A 516 -1.78 -3.18 22.45
CA GLN A 516 -2.00 -3.40 23.88
C GLN A 516 -1.56 -2.23 24.76
N GLU A 517 -0.92 -1.22 24.16
CA GLU A 517 -0.42 -0.03 24.84
C GLU A 517 -1.16 1.22 24.37
N GLU A 518 -1.21 2.22 25.26
CA GLU A 518 -1.68 3.55 24.87
C GLU A 518 -0.77 4.16 23.81
N TRP A 519 -1.35 4.86 22.86
CA TRP A 519 -0.60 5.54 21.82
C TRP A 519 -1.03 7.00 21.66
N LEU A 520 -0.08 7.83 21.27
CA LEU A 520 -0.25 9.26 21.09
C LEU A 520 0.01 9.62 19.64
N TYR A 521 -1.00 10.13 18.96
CA TYR A 521 -0.83 10.84 17.71
C TYR A 521 -0.65 12.33 18.00
N ASN A 522 0.52 12.87 17.65
CA ASN A 522 0.81 14.30 17.74
C ASN A 522 1.46 14.74 16.43
N CYS A 523 0.69 15.42 15.60
CA CYS A 523 1.08 15.79 14.26
C CYS A 523 0.99 17.30 14.05
N VAL A 524 2.07 17.88 13.56
CA VAL A 524 2.11 19.30 13.16
C VAL A 524 2.11 19.39 11.64
N HIS A 525 1.12 20.09 11.10
CA HIS A 525 1.05 20.45 9.69
C HIS A 525 1.48 21.90 9.52
N SER A 526 2.38 22.20 8.60
CA SER A 526 2.83 23.56 8.31
C SER A 526 3.00 23.80 6.82
N LEU A 527 2.63 24.98 6.35
CA LEU A 527 2.78 25.38 4.96
C LEU A 527 4.26 25.66 4.65
N VAL A 528 4.78 24.99 3.61
CA VAL A 528 6.08 25.30 3.03
C VAL A 528 5.90 26.47 2.06
N ARG A 529 6.58 27.57 2.30
CA ARG A 529 6.54 28.78 1.45
C ARG A 529 7.67 28.78 0.44
#